data_c6f803ea5ea1562f1c4f357c5017f08c
#
_entry.id   c6f803ea5ea1562f1c4f357c5017f08c
#
_cell.length_a   1.000
_cell.length_b   1.000
_cell.length_c   1.000
_cell.angle_alpha   90.00
_cell.angle_beta   90.00
_cell.angle_gamma   90.00
#
_symmetry.space_group_name_H-M   'P 1'
#
loop_
_entity.id
_entity.type
_entity.pdbx_description
1 polymer ?
#
loop_
_entity_poly.entity_id
_entity_poly.type
_entity_poly.pdbx_seq_one_letter_code
_entity_poly.pdbx_strand_id
1 'polypeptide(L)'
;MPPKPLYRSLDENLAFLEEMFGRSDDFYTKHLMIAGIRCAIVMFTGLSSPEKLCRMALDMLDRDPAMLGGGAGLCDYLLTQSRISAEAEAVTDRTALVELLCNGLSVLLIDDVSRAVAFSTQEMPQRAVSTPTGEGNLRGSQEAFTELLRNNISLLRRQFRTGTLVAEITTAHTRAKTEYCLCYDKALAPEETVSALRARLENVEIPVLLDSAYFASFLKQDKLNLFPAAAYTERPATACARLCEGKVVVLVAGCPYALIIPSFFAEHFECLDDYASGAVFAGLIRILKYLAFLLAVFGPGLYVMAVAFAPEIIPIQLLTKLARGEAATPLPPMLEMLCVTLLLEIVREAGLRAPQSISHTVSLVGALIIGETAVSAGIVSVPVLTMAAAATIATLAVPSLYEQSILFRFAVILLAGCFGVPGLACAALTILAMACGSEPFGYDYLYPLLPLGRASVRDGFVRSIWSRLARSGEVIGQHEA
;
A
#
# COMPACT_ATOMS: atom_id res chain seq x y z
N MET A 1 31.34 1.47 3.65
CA MET A 1 32.37 0.70 2.91
C MET A 1 33.48 1.69 2.52
N PRO A 2 34.77 1.28 2.41
CA PRO A 2 35.80 2.18 1.87
C PRO A 2 35.44 2.55 0.43
N PRO A 3 35.72 3.80 0.01
CA PRO A 3 35.39 4.28 -1.33
C PRO A 3 36.09 3.41 -2.38
N LYS A 4 35.31 2.90 -3.32
CA LYS A 4 35.86 2.09 -4.45
C LYS A 4 35.91 3.00 -5.69
N PRO A 5 37.09 3.29 -6.24
CA PRO A 5 37.21 4.18 -7.38
C PRO A 5 36.46 3.64 -8.62
N LEU A 6 36.07 4.53 -9.50
CA LEU A 6 35.51 4.20 -10.80
C LEU A 6 36.55 3.46 -11.64
N TYR A 7 36.10 2.53 -12.46
CA TYR A 7 36.94 1.88 -13.45
C TYR A 7 37.36 2.89 -14.56
N ARG A 8 38.49 2.68 -15.19
CA ARG A 8 38.89 3.49 -16.35
C ARG A 8 38.08 3.12 -17.59
N SER A 9 37.79 1.84 -17.75
CA SER A 9 36.98 1.33 -18.86
C SER A 9 35.52 1.72 -18.70
N LEU A 10 34.94 2.30 -19.74
CA LEU A 10 33.52 2.59 -19.83
C LEU A 10 32.68 1.31 -19.67
N ASP A 11 33.11 0.24 -20.35
CA ASP A 11 32.40 -1.03 -20.40
C ASP A 11 32.33 -1.70 -19.01
N GLU A 12 33.40 -1.58 -18.18
CA GLU A 12 33.41 -2.09 -16.79
C GLU A 12 32.48 -1.29 -15.87
N ASN A 13 32.43 0.02 -16.03
CA ASN A 13 31.51 0.85 -15.27
C ASN A 13 30.05 0.57 -15.65
N LEU A 14 29.77 0.37 -16.93
CA LEU A 14 28.42 0.00 -17.40
C LEU A 14 28.03 -1.41 -16.92
N ALA A 15 28.93 -2.38 -16.98
CA ALA A 15 28.67 -3.72 -16.44
C ALA A 15 28.35 -3.69 -14.94
N PHE A 16 29.08 -2.87 -14.16
CA PHE A 16 28.78 -2.66 -12.73
C PHE A 16 27.37 -2.07 -12.52
N LEU A 17 26.99 -1.08 -13.32
CA LEU A 17 25.66 -0.48 -13.23
C LEU A 17 24.55 -1.43 -13.71
N GLU A 18 24.85 -2.24 -14.73
CA GLU A 18 23.93 -3.27 -15.22
C GLU A 18 23.70 -4.40 -14.20
N GLU A 19 24.74 -4.82 -13.50
CA GLU A 19 24.61 -5.77 -12.38
C GLU A 19 23.74 -5.17 -11.25
N MET A 20 23.89 -3.88 -10.99
CA MET A 20 23.16 -3.20 -9.93
C MET A 20 21.72 -2.86 -10.31
N PHE A 21 21.49 -2.36 -11.50
CA PHE A 21 20.21 -1.79 -11.94
C PHE A 21 19.55 -2.48 -13.13
N GLY A 22 20.23 -3.47 -13.77
CA GLY A 22 19.81 -4.06 -15.04
C GLY A 22 18.45 -4.78 -15.04
N ARG A 23 17.89 -5.07 -13.84
CA ARG A 23 16.50 -5.59 -13.71
C ARG A 23 15.46 -4.48 -13.65
N SER A 24 15.86 -3.21 -13.67
CA SER A 24 14.96 -2.09 -13.47
C SER A 24 14.73 -1.35 -14.79
N ASP A 25 13.49 -1.40 -15.30
CA ASP A 25 13.12 -0.84 -16.60
C ASP A 25 13.11 0.70 -16.64
N ASP A 26 13.20 1.35 -15.50
CA ASP A 26 13.33 2.81 -15.41
C ASP A 26 14.80 3.29 -15.45
N PHE A 27 15.77 2.37 -15.42
CA PHE A 27 17.19 2.68 -15.62
C PHE A 27 17.49 2.82 -17.10
N TYR A 28 17.99 3.99 -17.49
CA TYR A 28 18.26 4.33 -18.89
C TYR A 28 19.73 4.54 -19.13
N THR A 29 20.27 3.88 -20.16
CA THR A 29 21.63 4.02 -20.63
C THR A 29 21.65 4.39 -22.12
N LYS A 30 22.41 5.41 -22.48
CA LYS A 30 22.60 5.82 -23.89
C LYS A 30 24.07 6.00 -24.18
N HIS A 31 24.58 5.25 -25.16
CA HIS A 31 25.93 5.41 -25.69
C HIS A 31 26.03 6.64 -26.61
N LEU A 32 27.08 7.41 -26.46
CA LEU A 32 27.36 8.64 -27.19
C LEU A 32 28.82 8.65 -27.65
N MET A 33 29.06 9.37 -28.75
CA MET A 33 30.41 9.75 -29.16
C MET A 33 30.53 11.27 -29.07
N ILE A 34 31.37 11.77 -28.18
CA ILE A 34 31.63 13.20 -28.00
C ILE A 34 33.07 13.44 -28.40
N ALA A 35 33.30 14.26 -29.44
CA ALA A 35 34.63 14.58 -29.94
C ALA A 35 35.52 13.33 -30.19
N GLY A 36 34.93 12.24 -30.71
CA GLY A 36 35.64 10.98 -30.96
C GLY A 36 35.90 10.11 -29.72
N ILE A 37 35.46 10.54 -28.53
CA ILE A 37 35.60 9.79 -27.26
C ILE A 37 34.31 9.03 -27.00
N ARG A 38 34.42 7.73 -26.64
CA ARG A 38 33.26 6.93 -26.24
C ARG A 38 32.76 7.40 -24.87
N CYS A 39 31.46 7.67 -24.78
CA CYS A 39 30.79 8.08 -23.54
C CYS A 39 29.46 7.35 -23.38
N ALA A 40 28.95 7.32 -22.18
CA ALA A 40 27.59 6.87 -21.93
C ALA A 40 26.90 7.78 -20.91
N ILE A 41 25.66 8.18 -21.20
CA ILE A 41 24.78 8.84 -20.23
C ILE A 41 23.94 7.77 -19.55
N VAL A 42 23.93 7.80 -18.22
CA VAL A 42 23.12 6.93 -17.37
C VAL A 42 22.22 7.77 -16.46
N MET A 43 20.98 7.36 -16.31
CA MET A 43 19.98 8.06 -15.45
C MET A 43 18.77 7.18 -15.15
N PHE A 44 17.96 7.60 -14.19
CA PHE A 44 16.61 7.06 -13.99
C PHE A 44 15.57 7.91 -14.73
N THR A 45 14.79 7.28 -15.61
CA THR A 45 13.67 7.93 -16.30
C THR A 45 12.59 8.31 -15.27
N GLY A 46 12.12 9.56 -15.32
CA GLY A 46 11.14 10.07 -14.36
C GLY A 46 11.73 10.79 -13.13
N LEU A 47 13.04 10.62 -12.83
CA LEU A 47 13.75 11.47 -11.88
C LEU A 47 14.54 12.57 -12.59
N SER A 48 14.98 12.31 -13.82
CA SER A 48 15.76 13.25 -14.64
C SER A 48 14.97 13.69 -15.88
N SER A 49 15.19 14.94 -16.32
CA SER A 49 14.52 15.50 -17.48
C SER A 49 15.19 15.10 -18.79
N PRO A 50 14.51 14.39 -19.70
CA PRO A 50 15.02 14.11 -21.04
C PRO A 50 15.27 15.40 -21.85
N GLU A 51 14.49 16.45 -21.62
CA GLU A 51 14.63 17.74 -22.33
C GLU A 51 15.91 18.45 -21.93
N LYS A 52 16.26 18.47 -20.63
CA LYS A 52 17.54 19.02 -20.15
C LYS A 52 18.73 18.24 -20.74
N LEU A 53 18.58 16.89 -20.85
CA LEU A 53 19.59 16.05 -21.48
C LEU A 53 19.78 16.34 -22.98
N CYS A 54 18.68 16.53 -23.72
CA CYS A 54 18.78 16.89 -25.15
C CYS A 54 19.51 18.23 -25.36
N ARG A 55 19.22 19.23 -24.52
CA ARG A 55 19.96 20.52 -24.56
C ARG A 55 21.43 20.31 -24.24
N MET A 56 21.77 19.51 -23.25
CA MET A 56 23.15 19.14 -22.95
C MET A 56 23.85 18.47 -24.13
N ALA A 57 23.18 17.49 -24.75
CA ALA A 57 23.75 16.76 -25.89
C ALA A 57 24.05 17.68 -27.09
N LEU A 58 23.19 18.67 -27.36
CA LEU A 58 23.39 19.64 -28.40
C LEU A 58 24.61 20.57 -28.12
N ASP A 59 24.77 21.01 -26.88
CA ASP A 59 25.92 21.82 -26.47
C ASP A 59 27.24 21.04 -26.54
N MET A 60 27.22 19.72 -26.37
CA MET A 60 28.39 18.86 -26.45
C MET A 60 28.86 18.59 -27.89
N LEU A 61 27.96 18.64 -28.87
CA LEU A 61 28.26 18.35 -30.29
C LEU A 61 29.00 19.47 -31.03
N ASP A 62 29.04 20.67 -30.46
CA ASP A 62 29.49 21.88 -31.16
C ASP A 62 31.02 22.19 -31.00
N ARG A 63 31.84 21.19 -30.59
CA ARG A 63 33.28 21.39 -30.31
C ARG A 63 34.21 20.52 -31.13
N ASP A 64 35.34 21.12 -31.48
CA ASP A 64 36.40 20.46 -32.24
C ASP A 64 37.15 19.43 -31.37
N PRO A 65 37.25 18.15 -31.78
CA PRO A 65 37.96 17.10 -31.06
C PRO A 65 39.40 17.41 -30.68
N ALA A 66 40.08 18.18 -31.51
CA ALA A 66 41.49 18.54 -31.33
C ALA A 66 41.76 19.44 -30.10
N MET A 67 40.74 20.13 -29.56
CA MET A 67 40.89 21.03 -28.41
C MET A 67 40.74 20.38 -27.06
N LEU A 68 40.25 19.12 -26.99
CA LEU A 68 39.83 18.49 -25.72
C LEU A 68 40.91 17.61 -25.06
N GLY A 69 42.01 17.27 -25.72
CA GLY A 69 43.12 16.52 -25.09
C GLY A 69 42.77 15.14 -24.52
N GLY A 70 41.74 14.46 -25.07
CA GLY A 70 41.29 13.13 -24.62
C GLY A 70 40.17 13.19 -23.54
N GLY A 71 39.84 12.03 -22.96
CA GLY A 71 38.73 11.88 -21.99
C GLY A 71 38.87 12.73 -20.73
N ALA A 72 40.10 12.90 -20.22
CA ALA A 72 40.35 13.73 -19.04
C ALA A 72 40.09 15.23 -19.34
N GLY A 73 40.53 15.70 -20.50
CA GLY A 73 40.26 17.08 -20.93
C GLY A 73 38.76 17.33 -21.20
N LEU A 74 38.03 16.35 -21.72
CA LEU A 74 36.57 16.41 -21.85
C LEU A 74 35.90 16.55 -20.48
N CYS A 75 36.33 15.78 -19.49
CA CYS A 75 35.83 15.88 -18.13
C CYS A 75 36.06 17.28 -17.53
N ASP A 76 37.27 17.80 -17.62
CA ASP A 76 37.63 19.13 -17.10
C ASP A 76 36.87 20.25 -17.84
N TYR A 77 36.67 20.11 -19.15
CA TYR A 77 35.88 21.04 -19.94
C TYR A 77 34.43 21.09 -19.49
N LEU A 78 33.81 19.92 -19.28
CA LEU A 78 32.42 19.81 -18.84
C LEU A 78 32.19 20.38 -17.43
N LEU A 79 33.17 20.27 -16.57
CA LEU A 79 33.11 20.79 -15.20
C LEU A 79 33.33 22.30 -15.11
N THR A 80 34.16 22.91 -16.01
CA THR A 80 34.62 24.29 -15.81
C THR A 80 34.25 25.26 -16.91
N GLN A 81 34.08 24.79 -18.13
CA GLN A 81 33.97 25.67 -19.33
C GLN A 81 32.70 25.40 -20.14
N SER A 82 31.91 24.38 -19.82
CA SER A 82 30.71 24.05 -20.58
C SER A 82 29.64 25.14 -20.44
N ARG A 83 28.88 25.38 -21.52
CA ARG A 83 27.72 26.26 -21.52
C ARG A 83 26.45 25.57 -20.94
N ILE A 84 26.61 24.39 -20.36
CA ILE A 84 25.53 23.66 -19.78
C ILE A 84 25.04 24.40 -18.53
N SER A 85 23.78 24.78 -18.51
CA SER A 85 23.16 25.52 -17.40
C SER A 85 22.92 24.70 -16.14
N ALA A 86 23.15 23.38 -16.19
CA ALA A 86 23.02 22.49 -15.02
C ALA A 86 24.33 22.48 -14.22
N GLU A 87 24.22 22.48 -12.89
CA GLU A 87 25.39 22.25 -12.03
C GLU A 87 26.03 20.92 -12.37
N ALA A 88 27.36 20.91 -12.49
CA ALA A 88 28.13 19.71 -12.79
C ALA A 88 29.12 19.42 -11.66
N GLU A 89 29.19 18.16 -11.23
CA GLU A 89 30.15 17.71 -10.23
C GLU A 89 30.93 16.48 -10.69
N ALA A 90 32.21 16.39 -10.24
CA ALA A 90 33.05 15.25 -10.57
C ALA A 90 32.76 14.07 -9.62
N VAL A 91 32.55 12.90 -10.20
CA VAL A 91 32.31 11.64 -9.48
C VAL A 91 33.52 10.73 -9.66
N THR A 92 34.14 10.34 -8.57
CA THR A 92 35.34 9.47 -8.59
C THR A 92 35.13 8.13 -7.91
N ASP A 93 34.03 8.01 -7.16
CA ASP A 93 33.70 6.82 -6.38
C ASP A 93 32.39 6.16 -6.85
N ARG A 94 32.38 4.82 -6.88
CA ARG A 94 31.20 4.03 -7.30
C ARG A 94 30.00 4.18 -6.35
N THR A 95 30.26 4.39 -5.07
CA THR A 95 29.19 4.58 -4.09
C THR A 95 28.51 5.92 -4.32
N ALA A 96 29.31 6.97 -4.53
CA ALA A 96 28.80 8.30 -4.87
C ALA A 96 28.05 8.29 -6.22
N LEU A 97 28.54 7.53 -7.21
CA LEU A 97 27.85 7.35 -8.50
C LEU A 97 26.42 6.82 -8.30
N VAL A 98 26.27 5.74 -7.50
CA VAL A 98 24.96 5.15 -7.22
C VAL A 98 24.06 6.13 -6.46
N GLU A 99 24.58 6.82 -5.43
CA GLU A 99 23.82 7.80 -4.67
C GLU A 99 23.30 8.95 -5.54
N LEU A 100 24.13 9.49 -6.42
CA LEU A 100 23.75 10.59 -7.32
C LEU A 100 22.68 10.16 -8.33
N LEU A 101 22.80 8.95 -8.89
CA LEU A 101 21.78 8.38 -9.75
C LEU A 101 20.45 8.21 -9.02
N CYS A 102 20.47 7.65 -7.79
CA CYS A 102 19.27 7.50 -6.96
C CYS A 102 18.67 8.85 -6.52
N ASN A 103 19.48 9.91 -6.49
CA ASN A 103 19.02 11.28 -6.24
C ASN A 103 18.46 11.97 -7.51
N GLY A 104 18.49 11.31 -8.65
CA GLY A 104 17.91 11.80 -9.90
C GLY A 104 18.84 12.69 -10.74
N LEU A 105 20.16 12.64 -10.49
CA LEU A 105 21.13 13.25 -11.38
C LEU A 105 21.37 12.35 -12.59
N SER A 106 21.71 12.95 -13.72
CA SER A 106 22.21 12.22 -14.88
C SER A 106 23.73 12.20 -14.85
N VAL A 107 24.32 11.05 -15.10
CA VAL A 107 25.77 10.91 -15.05
C VAL A 107 26.30 10.55 -16.43
N LEU A 108 27.34 11.30 -16.86
CA LEU A 108 28.12 11.01 -18.05
C LEU A 108 29.38 10.23 -17.66
N LEU A 109 29.44 8.99 -18.09
CA LEU A 109 30.63 8.14 -18.03
C LEU A 109 31.47 8.36 -19.27
N ILE A 110 32.79 8.51 -19.10
CA ILE A 110 33.76 8.80 -20.18
C ILE A 110 34.77 7.65 -20.22
N ASP A 111 35.07 7.15 -21.41
CA ASP A 111 36.03 6.06 -21.59
C ASP A 111 37.46 6.53 -21.28
N ASP A 112 38.29 5.59 -20.77
CA ASP A 112 39.69 5.78 -20.36
C ASP A 112 39.92 6.82 -19.25
N VAL A 113 38.86 7.13 -18.46
CA VAL A 113 38.93 8.07 -17.32
C VAL A 113 38.28 7.47 -16.09
N SER A 114 38.96 7.53 -14.93
CA SER A 114 38.40 7.10 -13.64
C SER A 114 37.56 8.18 -12.95
N ARG A 115 36.96 9.07 -13.74
CA ARG A 115 36.04 10.12 -13.30
C ARG A 115 34.81 10.17 -14.20
N ALA A 116 33.66 10.45 -13.61
CA ALA A 116 32.44 10.72 -14.33
C ALA A 116 31.97 12.15 -14.01
N VAL A 117 31.05 12.68 -14.80
CA VAL A 117 30.44 13.99 -14.56
C VAL A 117 28.97 13.81 -14.29
N ALA A 118 28.53 14.20 -13.11
CA ALA A 118 27.12 14.22 -12.75
C ALA A 118 26.52 15.60 -13.01
N PHE A 119 25.34 15.64 -13.60
CA PHE A 119 24.61 16.86 -13.92
C PHE A 119 23.30 16.94 -13.14
N SER A 120 23.02 18.10 -12.58
CA SER A 120 21.76 18.39 -11.87
C SER A 120 20.62 18.57 -12.88
N THR A 121 20.15 17.45 -13.42
CA THR A 121 19.03 17.37 -14.38
C THR A 121 17.71 16.96 -13.73
N GLN A 122 17.64 17.00 -12.41
CA GLN A 122 16.47 16.61 -11.65
C GLN A 122 15.23 17.35 -12.15
N GLU A 123 14.22 16.59 -12.50
CA GLU A 123 12.89 17.10 -12.82
C GLU A 123 11.86 16.10 -12.28
N MET A 124 11.47 16.33 -11.05
CA MET A 124 10.43 15.54 -10.45
C MET A 124 9.07 16.08 -10.87
N PRO A 125 8.13 15.21 -11.24
CA PRO A 125 6.78 15.65 -11.56
C PRO A 125 6.18 16.36 -10.35
N GLN A 126 6.21 17.71 -10.36
CA GLN A 126 5.64 18.53 -9.29
C GLN A 126 4.15 18.81 -9.52
N ARG A 127 3.61 18.48 -10.70
CA ARG A 127 2.23 18.79 -11.03
C ARG A 127 1.29 17.77 -10.39
N ALA A 128 0.47 18.32 -9.49
CA ALA A 128 -0.72 17.70 -8.92
C ALA A 128 -0.48 16.31 -8.33
N VAL A 129 0.44 16.21 -7.37
CA VAL A 129 0.36 15.12 -6.40
C VAL A 129 -0.95 15.33 -5.66
N SER A 130 -1.94 14.51 -5.95
CA SER A 130 -3.24 14.57 -5.29
C SER A 130 -3.07 14.23 -3.80
N THR A 131 -3.95 14.78 -2.97
CA THR A 131 -4.07 14.33 -1.59
C THR A 131 -4.85 13.01 -1.57
N PRO A 132 -4.47 12.03 -0.72
CA PRO A 132 -5.23 10.80 -0.58
C PRO A 132 -6.67 11.06 -0.18
N THR A 133 -7.61 10.44 -0.85
CA THR A 133 -9.04 10.61 -0.57
C THR A 133 -9.60 9.49 0.29
N GLY A 134 -9.07 8.28 0.16
CA GLY A 134 -9.50 7.09 0.89
C GLY A 134 -8.72 6.82 2.18
N GLU A 135 -7.46 7.29 2.27
CA GLU A 135 -6.60 7.10 3.43
C GLU A 135 -6.34 8.43 4.16
N GLY A 136 -7.22 8.83 5.08
CA GLY A 136 -7.04 10.04 5.89
C GLY A 136 -5.96 9.84 6.96
N ASN A 137 -4.92 10.70 6.96
CA ASN A 137 -3.94 10.80 8.04
C ASN A 137 -3.90 12.21 8.61
N LEU A 138 -3.71 12.30 9.94
CA LEU A 138 -3.57 13.59 10.63
C LEU A 138 -2.17 14.17 10.46
N ARG A 139 -1.16 13.33 10.31
CA ARG A 139 0.26 13.72 10.22
C ARG A 139 0.97 12.89 9.14
N GLY A 140 2.07 13.44 8.62
CA GLY A 140 2.90 12.76 7.63
C GLY A 140 2.71 13.28 6.21
N SER A 141 3.25 12.56 5.23
CA SER A 141 3.15 12.91 3.81
C SER A 141 1.70 12.91 3.35
N GLN A 142 1.30 13.96 2.64
CA GLN A 142 -0.01 14.07 1.99
C GLN A 142 0.05 13.75 0.49
N GLU A 143 1.15 13.16 0.05
CA GLU A 143 1.31 12.72 -1.33
C GLU A 143 0.56 11.42 -1.58
N ALA A 144 -0.17 11.36 -2.70
CA ALA A 144 -0.83 10.17 -3.19
C ALA A 144 -0.30 9.76 -4.56
N PHE A 145 -0.46 8.50 -4.91
CA PHE A 145 -0.25 8.00 -6.26
C PHE A 145 -1.20 8.65 -7.26
N THR A 146 -0.80 8.66 -8.52
CA THR A 146 -1.54 9.22 -9.65
C THR A 146 -1.92 8.09 -10.62
N GLU A 147 -2.67 8.42 -11.67
CA GLU A 147 -3.00 7.46 -12.75
C GLU A 147 -1.79 7.15 -13.65
N LEU A 148 -0.73 7.96 -13.61
CA LEU A 148 0.43 7.79 -14.47
C LEU A 148 1.46 6.86 -13.83
N LEU A 149 1.63 5.66 -14.39
CA LEU A 149 2.53 4.61 -13.87
C LEU A 149 3.97 5.13 -13.64
N ARG A 150 4.53 5.85 -14.61
CA ARG A 150 5.91 6.38 -14.52
C ARG A 150 6.07 7.40 -13.40
N ASN A 151 5.04 8.25 -13.17
CA ASN A 151 5.05 9.18 -12.05
C ASN A 151 5.05 8.44 -10.72
N ASN A 152 4.28 7.35 -10.61
CA ASN A 152 4.18 6.54 -9.40
C ASN A 152 5.52 5.86 -9.08
N ILE A 153 6.21 5.33 -10.08
CA ILE A 153 7.57 4.78 -9.92
C ILE A 153 8.53 5.88 -9.44
N SER A 154 8.45 7.08 -10.01
CA SER A 154 9.27 8.23 -9.60
C SER A 154 9.01 8.66 -8.16
N LEU A 155 7.73 8.64 -7.71
CA LEU A 155 7.36 8.91 -6.32
C LEU A 155 7.97 7.91 -5.35
N LEU A 156 7.96 6.60 -5.70
CA LEU A 156 8.62 5.57 -4.90
C LEU A 156 10.13 5.78 -4.86
N ARG A 157 10.80 5.98 -6.00
CA ARG A 157 12.24 6.21 -6.04
C ARG A 157 12.67 7.45 -5.28
N ARG A 158 11.88 8.51 -5.29
CA ARG A 158 12.17 9.74 -4.54
C ARG A 158 12.20 9.51 -3.03
N GLN A 159 11.33 8.64 -2.52
CA GLN A 159 11.26 8.31 -1.09
C GLN A 159 12.19 7.16 -0.72
N PHE A 160 12.35 6.17 -1.60
CA PHE A 160 13.17 4.98 -1.42
C PHE A 160 14.45 5.06 -2.27
N ARG A 161 15.43 5.86 -1.81
CA ARG A 161 16.66 6.21 -2.53
C ARG A 161 17.74 5.14 -2.37
N THR A 162 17.47 3.92 -2.81
CA THR A 162 18.43 2.82 -2.75
C THR A 162 18.72 2.26 -4.13
N GLY A 163 19.95 1.77 -4.33
CA GLY A 163 20.33 1.08 -5.55
C GLY A 163 19.71 -0.33 -5.67
N THR A 164 19.04 -0.80 -4.62
CA THR A 164 18.43 -2.14 -4.56
C THR A 164 16.98 -2.16 -5.01
N LEU A 165 16.32 -1.00 -5.15
CA LEU A 165 14.95 -0.90 -5.66
C LEU A 165 14.91 -1.28 -7.14
N VAL A 166 14.11 -2.28 -7.46
CA VAL A 166 13.82 -2.74 -8.82
C VAL A 166 12.40 -2.35 -9.19
N ALA A 167 12.21 -1.86 -10.41
CA ALA A 167 10.91 -1.56 -11.01
C ALA A 167 10.82 -2.30 -12.36
N GLU A 168 10.12 -3.43 -12.38
CA GLU A 168 9.90 -4.24 -13.59
C GLU A 168 8.56 -3.85 -14.22
N ILE A 169 8.58 -3.30 -15.43
CA ILE A 169 7.40 -2.88 -16.18
C ILE A 169 7.02 -3.99 -17.14
N THR A 170 5.81 -4.49 -17.01
CA THR A 170 5.26 -5.55 -17.86
C THR A 170 3.93 -5.13 -18.45
N THR A 171 3.64 -5.57 -19.65
CA THR A 171 2.33 -5.35 -20.29
C THR A 171 1.43 -6.55 -20.02
N ALA A 172 0.26 -6.31 -19.44
CA ALA A 172 -0.71 -7.36 -19.14
C ALA A 172 -1.24 -8.01 -20.44
N HIS A 173 -1.50 -9.32 -20.40
CA HIS A 173 -2.10 -10.08 -21.49
C HIS A 173 -3.59 -9.76 -21.66
N THR A 174 -3.91 -8.48 -21.77
CA THR A 174 -5.24 -7.94 -21.94
C THR A 174 -5.43 -7.34 -23.33
N ARG A 175 -6.68 -7.19 -23.76
CA ARG A 175 -6.97 -6.54 -25.04
C ARG A 175 -6.53 -5.07 -25.06
N ALA A 176 -6.54 -4.41 -23.90
CA ALA A 176 -6.11 -3.02 -23.73
C ALA A 176 -4.59 -2.87 -23.59
N LYS A 177 -3.82 -3.97 -23.41
CA LYS A 177 -2.37 -3.96 -23.21
C LYS A 177 -1.95 -2.97 -22.11
N THR A 178 -2.66 -3.00 -20.98
CA THR A 178 -2.37 -2.13 -19.84
C THR A 178 -1.02 -2.49 -19.22
N GLU A 179 -0.17 -1.50 -19.01
CA GLU A 179 1.12 -1.68 -18.32
C GLU A 179 0.90 -1.78 -16.81
N TYR A 180 1.69 -2.61 -16.16
CA TYR A 180 1.82 -2.66 -14.71
C TYR A 180 3.30 -2.79 -14.31
N CYS A 181 3.63 -2.41 -13.10
CA CYS A 181 4.99 -2.44 -12.59
C CYS A 181 5.06 -3.21 -11.28
N LEU A 182 6.01 -4.13 -11.18
CA LEU A 182 6.43 -4.78 -9.95
C LEU A 182 7.58 -3.99 -9.33
N CYS A 183 7.35 -3.42 -8.15
CA CYS A 183 8.38 -2.70 -7.39
C CYS A 183 8.76 -3.52 -6.17
N TYR A 184 10.05 -3.81 -5.98
CA TYR A 184 10.56 -4.55 -4.83
C TYR A 184 12.02 -4.21 -4.54
N ASP A 185 12.44 -4.41 -3.29
CA ASP A 185 13.86 -4.31 -2.94
C ASP A 185 14.52 -5.68 -3.12
N LYS A 186 15.44 -5.80 -4.10
CA LYS A 186 16.14 -7.07 -4.39
C LYS A 186 17.00 -7.59 -3.24
N ALA A 187 17.33 -6.74 -2.26
CA ALA A 187 18.12 -7.16 -1.09
C ALA A 187 17.25 -7.74 0.04
N LEU A 188 15.93 -7.44 0.03
CA LEU A 188 15.03 -7.78 1.12
C LEU A 188 13.91 -8.73 0.67
N ALA A 189 13.39 -8.55 -0.55
CA ALA A 189 12.27 -9.35 -1.05
C ALA A 189 12.74 -10.77 -1.41
N PRO A 190 12.08 -11.83 -0.90
CA PRO A 190 12.37 -13.20 -1.26
C PRO A 190 12.09 -13.45 -2.75
N GLU A 191 13.06 -13.99 -3.48
CA GLU A 191 12.93 -14.25 -4.92
C GLU A 191 11.78 -15.23 -5.23
N GLU A 192 11.47 -16.15 -4.30
CA GLU A 192 10.35 -17.08 -4.42
C GLU A 192 9.00 -16.34 -4.45
N THR A 193 8.82 -15.34 -3.58
CA THR A 193 7.61 -14.51 -3.55
C THR A 193 7.48 -13.67 -4.82
N VAL A 194 8.58 -13.06 -5.28
CA VAL A 194 8.59 -12.26 -6.52
C VAL A 194 8.27 -13.12 -7.73
N SER A 195 8.91 -14.28 -7.86
CA SER A 195 8.69 -15.20 -8.99
C SER A 195 7.28 -15.79 -8.99
N ALA A 196 6.76 -16.19 -7.83
CA ALA A 196 5.39 -16.67 -7.68
C ALA A 196 4.35 -15.58 -8.04
N LEU A 197 4.61 -14.33 -7.63
CA LEU A 197 3.75 -13.20 -7.97
C LEU A 197 3.78 -12.93 -9.47
N ARG A 198 4.97 -12.86 -10.07
CA ARG A 198 5.14 -12.66 -11.52
C ARG A 198 4.37 -13.72 -12.31
N ALA A 199 4.55 -14.99 -11.98
CA ALA A 199 3.84 -16.09 -12.64
C ALA A 199 2.33 -16.00 -12.50
N ARG A 200 1.79 -15.56 -11.33
CA ARG A 200 0.35 -15.37 -11.16
C ARG A 200 -0.20 -14.21 -11.98
N LEU A 201 0.53 -13.08 -12.04
CA LEU A 201 0.08 -11.90 -12.78
C LEU A 201 0.15 -12.11 -14.30
N GLU A 202 1.14 -12.83 -14.80
CA GLU A 202 1.26 -13.20 -16.22
C GLU A 202 0.11 -14.11 -16.69
N ASN A 203 -0.40 -14.98 -15.79
CA ASN A 203 -1.50 -15.89 -16.10
C ASN A 203 -2.90 -15.26 -15.91
N VAL A 204 -3.01 -13.96 -15.71
CA VAL A 204 -4.30 -13.27 -15.57
C VAL A 204 -4.92 -13.05 -16.95
N GLU A 205 -5.98 -13.81 -17.24
CA GLU A 205 -6.77 -13.69 -18.46
C GLU A 205 -8.03 -12.85 -18.21
N ILE A 206 -7.94 -11.54 -18.42
CA ILE A 206 -9.08 -10.61 -18.37
C ILE A 206 -9.11 -9.75 -19.63
N PRO A 207 -10.30 -9.35 -20.11
CA PRO A 207 -10.42 -8.52 -21.30
C PRO A 207 -9.74 -7.16 -21.16
N VAL A 208 -9.86 -6.55 -19.98
CA VAL A 208 -9.35 -5.20 -19.66
C VAL A 208 -8.90 -5.17 -18.21
N LEU A 209 -7.74 -4.57 -17.95
CA LEU A 209 -7.22 -4.26 -16.63
C LEU A 209 -7.35 -2.74 -16.41
N LEU A 210 -8.32 -2.32 -15.60
CA LEU A 210 -8.60 -0.91 -15.31
C LEU A 210 -8.18 -0.49 -13.91
N ASP A 211 -8.07 -1.44 -12.99
CA ASP A 211 -7.77 -1.19 -11.58
C ASP A 211 -6.88 -2.29 -11.02
N SER A 212 -6.03 -1.94 -10.07
CA SER A 212 -5.18 -2.88 -9.35
C SER A 212 -6.00 -3.95 -8.59
N ALA A 213 -7.23 -3.62 -8.17
CA ALA A 213 -8.15 -4.53 -7.51
C ALA A 213 -8.50 -5.77 -8.35
N TYR A 214 -8.42 -5.67 -9.67
CA TYR A 214 -8.68 -6.83 -10.53
C TYR A 214 -7.64 -7.93 -10.28
N PHE A 215 -6.39 -7.58 -10.09
CA PHE A 215 -5.34 -8.54 -9.75
C PHE A 215 -5.59 -9.24 -8.40
N ALA A 216 -6.12 -8.52 -7.40
CA ALA A 216 -6.32 -9.09 -6.07
C ALA A 216 -7.20 -10.36 -6.07
N SER A 217 -8.14 -10.45 -7.00
CA SER A 217 -9.00 -11.63 -7.14
C SER A 217 -8.23 -12.88 -7.63
N PHE A 218 -7.13 -12.69 -8.37
CA PHE A 218 -6.29 -13.78 -8.87
C PHE A 218 -5.14 -14.13 -7.91
N LEU A 219 -4.86 -13.27 -6.93
CA LEU A 219 -3.81 -13.50 -5.95
C LEU A 219 -4.22 -14.45 -4.82
N LYS A 220 -5.51 -14.63 -4.58
CA LYS A 220 -6.04 -15.57 -3.58
C LYS A 220 -5.79 -17.02 -4.02
N GLN A 221 -5.25 -17.84 -3.13
CA GLN A 221 -5.11 -19.29 -3.34
C GLN A 221 -6.47 -19.99 -3.20
N ASP A 222 -7.19 -19.67 -2.13
CA ASP A 222 -8.53 -20.19 -1.88
C ASP A 222 -9.57 -19.10 -2.21
N LYS A 223 -10.42 -19.39 -3.21
CA LYS A 223 -11.51 -18.51 -3.65
C LYS A 223 -12.62 -18.34 -2.60
N LEU A 224 -12.75 -19.29 -1.69
CA LEU A 224 -13.74 -19.24 -0.62
C LEU A 224 -13.28 -18.42 0.58
N ASN A 225 -11.98 -18.17 0.70
CA ASN A 225 -11.45 -17.34 1.77
C ASN A 225 -11.81 -15.86 1.51
N LEU A 226 -12.52 -15.27 2.49
CA LEU A 226 -12.95 -13.88 2.41
C LEU A 226 -11.84 -12.89 2.76
N PHE A 227 -10.81 -13.31 3.49
CA PHE A 227 -9.70 -12.42 3.85
C PHE A 227 -8.86 -12.02 2.62
N PRO A 228 -8.36 -10.76 2.58
CA PRO A 228 -7.58 -10.26 1.45
C PRO A 228 -6.15 -10.82 1.49
N ALA A 229 -5.62 -11.21 0.32
CA ALA A 229 -4.22 -11.60 0.16
C ALA A 229 -3.29 -10.42 -0.14
N ALA A 230 -3.85 -9.27 -0.49
CA ALA A 230 -3.15 -8.04 -0.80
C ALA A 230 -3.81 -6.85 -0.07
N ALA A 231 -3.00 -5.87 0.33
CA ALA A 231 -3.47 -4.60 0.84
C ALA A 231 -3.41 -3.53 -0.27
N TYR A 232 -4.22 -2.49 -0.12
CA TYR A 232 -4.24 -1.34 -1.03
C TYR A 232 -3.69 -0.11 -0.32
N THR A 233 -3.02 0.76 -1.06
CA THR A 233 -2.64 2.08 -0.55
C THR A 233 -2.62 3.11 -1.67
N GLU A 234 -3.08 4.32 -1.37
CA GLU A 234 -2.91 5.50 -2.21
C GLU A 234 -1.57 6.21 -1.93
N ARG A 235 -0.84 5.81 -0.87
CA ARG A 235 0.30 6.57 -0.34
C ARG A 235 1.64 5.96 -0.71
N PRO A 236 2.50 6.72 -1.42
CA PRO A 236 3.88 6.29 -1.66
C PRO A 236 4.66 6.01 -0.37
N ALA A 237 4.40 6.78 0.71
CA ALA A 237 5.05 6.59 2.00
C ALA A 237 4.73 5.22 2.62
N THR A 238 3.46 4.76 2.57
CA THR A 238 3.05 3.43 3.03
C THR A 238 3.72 2.35 2.19
N ALA A 239 3.70 2.50 0.86
CA ALA A 239 4.34 1.56 -0.05
C ALA A 239 5.85 1.44 0.21
N CYS A 240 6.55 2.56 0.42
CA CYS A 240 7.98 2.55 0.78
C CYS A 240 8.25 1.86 2.12
N ALA A 241 7.42 2.07 3.14
CA ALA A 241 7.57 1.38 4.42
C ALA A 241 7.46 -0.14 4.24
N ARG A 242 6.50 -0.61 3.42
CA ARG A 242 6.31 -2.03 3.13
C ARG A 242 7.42 -2.63 2.25
N LEU A 243 8.02 -1.84 1.35
CA LEU A 243 9.23 -2.26 0.62
C LEU A 243 10.41 -2.52 1.57
N CYS A 244 10.56 -1.71 2.64
CA CYS A 244 11.58 -1.94 3.69
C CYS A 244 11.36 -3.24 4.47
N GLU A 245 10.16 -3.80 4.46
CA GLU A 245 9.81 -5.09 5.07
C GLU A 245 10.03 -6.28 4.11
N GLY A 246 10.51 -6.03 2.88
CA GLY A 246 10.72 -7.06 1.86
C GLY A 246 9.46 -7.43 1.07
N LYS A 247 8.40 -6.64 1.14
CA LYS A 247 7.18 -6.84 0.35
C LYS A 247 7.32 -6.34 -1.08
N VAL A 248 6.41 -6.80 -1.92
CA VAL A 248 6.30 -6.37 -3.32
C VAL A 248 5.13 -5.40 -3.47
N VAL A 249 5.36 -4.31 -4.20
CA VAL A 249 4.35 -3.32 -4.53
C VAL A 249 4.02 -3.41 -6.01
N VAL A 250 2.75 -3.57 -6.34
CA VAL A 250 2.27 -3.60 -7.74
C VAL A 250 1.55 -2.31 -8.06
N LEU A 251 2.03 -1.62 -9.09
CA LEU A 251 1.43 -0.42 -9.65
C LEU A 251 0.79 -0.74 -10.99
N VAL A 252 -0.39 -0.21 -11.26
CA VAL A 252 -1.12 -0.41 -12.53
C VAL A 252 -1.34 0.93 -13.21
N ALA A 253 -1.11 1.01 -14.51
CA ALA A 253 -1.37 2.22 -15.30
C ALA A 253 -2.86 2.55 -15.28
N GLY A 254 -3.20 3.80 -15.00
CA GLY A 254 -4.60 4.27 -14.89
C GLY A 254 -5.21 4.13 -13.51
N CYS A 255 -4.47 3.58 -12.52
CA CYS A 255 -4.96 3.39 -11.16
C CYS A 255 -4.08 4.10 -10.13
N PRO A 256 -4.65 4.93 -9.23
CA PRO A 256 -3.92 5.59 -8.16
C PRO A 256 -3.72 4.72 -6.91
N TYR A 257 -4.11 3.45 -6.97
CA TYR A 257 -3.95 2.49 -5.87
C TYR A 257 -2.82 1.51 -6.16
N ALA A 258 -1.86 1.42 -5.25
CA ALA A 258 -0.85 0.37 -5.25
C ALA A 258 -1.33 -0.85 -4.48
N LEU A 259 -1.02 -2.07 -4.96
CA LEU A 259 -1.18 -3.31 -4.20
C LEU A 259 0.10 -3.62 -3.46
N ILE A 260 -0.01 -4.02 -2.21
CA ILE A 260 1.08 -4.48 -1.35
C ILE A 260 0.89 -5.97 -1.09
N ILE A 261 1.90 -6.77 -1.39
CA ILE A 261 1.85 -8.23 -1.36
C ILE A 261 3.11 -8.78 -0.69
N PRO A 262 2.96 -9.79 0.20
CA PRO A 262 1.75 -10.29 0.83
C PRO A 262 1.15 -9.29 1.83
N SER A 263 -0.13 -9.46 2.20
CA SER A 263 -0.79 -8.70 3.25
C SER A 263 -1.13 -9.60 4.44
N PHE A 264 -0.93 -9.09 5.66
CA PHE A 264 -1.16 -9.79 6.92
C PHE A 264 -2.29 -9.15 7.72
N PHE A 265 -2.97 -9.95 8.54
CA PHE A 265 -4.11 -9.49 9.33
C PHE A 265 -3.78 -8.29 10.24
N ALA A 266 -2.64 -8.32 10.93
CA ALA A 266 -2.22 -7.25 11.84
C ALA A 266 -2.10 -5.89 11.14
N GLU A 267 -1.67 -5.88 9.89
CA GLU A 267 -1.39 -4.67 9.12
C GLU A 267 -2.64 -3.83 8.81
N HIS A 268 -3.81 -4.48 8.77
CA HIS A 268 -5.07 -3.77 8.59
C HIS A 268 -5.42 -2.83 9.76
N PHE A 269 -4.81 -3.05 10.91
CA PHE A 269 -4.99 -2.21 12.11
C PHE A 269 -3.90 -1.15 12.27
N GLU A 270 -2.88 -1.18 11.41
CA GLU A 270 -1.78 -0.22 11.40
C GLU A 270 -2.13 1.01 10.56
N CYS A 271 -1.62 2.16 10.97
CA CYS A 271 -1.74 3.42 10.25
C CYS A 271 -0.43 4.19 10.35
N LEU A 272 -0.11 5.01 9.36
CA LEU A 272 1.08 5.89 9.41
C LEU A 272 1.07 6.82 10.63
N ASP A 273 -0.12 7.26 11.08
CA ASP A 273 -0.26 8.09 12.28
C ASP A 273 0.21 7.39 13.56
N ASP A 274 0.14 6.06 13.61
CA ASP A 274 0.63 5.28 14.75
C ASP A 274 2.13 5.50 14.94
N TYR A 275 2.90 5.67 13.85
CA TYR A 275 4.34 5.88 13.85
C TYR A 275 4.73 7.35 14.09
N ALA A 276 3.84 8.29 13.79
CA ALA A 276 4.02 9.71 14.06
C ALA A 276 3.61 10.12 15.46
N SER A 277 2.89 9.25 16.20
CA SER A 277 2.38 9.49 17.55
C SER A 277 3.26 8.84 18.62
N GLY A 278 3.03 9.17 19.89
CA GLY A 278 3.69 8.50 21.00
C GLY A 278 3.30 7.02 21.12
N ALA A 279 4.23 6.13 21.43
CA ALA A 279 4.03 4.68 21.42
C ALA A 279 2.85 4.20 22.31
N VAL A 280 2.65 4.81 23.48
CA VAL A 280 1.55 4.47 24.40
C VAL A 280 0.19 4.82 23.78
N PHE A 281 0.07 6.02 23.19
CA PHE A 281 -1.16 6.47 22.54
C PHE A 281 -1.46 5.63 21.31
N ALA A 282 -0.47 5.40 20.46
CA ALA A 282 -0.61 4.55 19.28
C ALA A 282 -1.04 3.11 19.64
N GLY A 283 -0.45 2.54 20.70
CA GLY A 283 -0.85 1.22 21.20
C GLY A 283 -2.31 1.18 21.69
N LEU A 284 -2.76 2.23 22.40
CA LEU A 284 -4.15 2.34 22.84
C LEU A 284 -5.12 2.41 21.64
N ILE A 285 -4.81 3.24 20.64
CA ILE A 285 -5.63 3.37 19.43
C ILE A 285 -5.66 2.05 18.64
N ARG A 286 -4.54 1.33 18.55
CA ARG A 286 -4.48 0.03 17.87
C ARG A 286 -5.36 -1.01 18.57
N ILE A 287 -5.32 -1.08 19.92
CA ILE A 287 -6.23 -1.94 20.69
C ILE A 287 -7.68 -1.54 20.44
N LEU A 288 -7.98 -0.23 20.41
CA LEU A 288 -9.33 0.26 20.11
C LEU A 288 -9.82 -0.19 18.72
N LYS A 289 -8.94 -0.18 17.70
CA LYS A 289 -9.26 -0.68 16.35
C LYS A 289 -9.60 -2.18 16.37
N TYR A 290 -8.84 -3.02 17.10
CA TYR A 290 -9.18 -4.44 17.27
C TYR A 290 -10.54 -4.64 17.95
N LEU A 291 -10.82 -3.90 19.03
CA LEU A 291 -12.11 -3.94 19.70
C LEU A 291 -13.25 -3.45 18.78
N ALA A 292 -13.02 -2.41 17.99
CA ALA A 292 -13.97 -1.93 17.01
C ALA A 292 -14.28 -2.99 15.95
N PHE A 293 -13.28 -3.69 15.43
CA PHE A 293 -13.48 -4.79 14.49
C PHE A 293 -14.33 -5.92 15.11
N LEU A 294 -14.01 -6.33 16.35
CA LEU A 294 -14.81 -7.34 17.05
C LEU A 294 -16.26 -6.88 17.29
N LEU A 295 -16.46 -5.62 17.67
CA LEU A 295 -17.79 -5.03 17.83
C LEU A 295 -18.54 -4.98 16.50
N ALA A 296 -17.85 -4.59 15.42
CA ALA A 296 -18.44 -4.49 14.08
C ALA A 296 -18.94 -5.84 13.57
N VAL A 297 -18.19 -6.93 13.81
CA VAL A 297 -18.52 -8.27 13.33
C VAL A 297 -19.47 -8.99 14.27
N PHE A 298 -19.14 -9.04 15.56
CA PHE A 298 -19.83 -9.89 16.53
C PHE A 298 -20.93 -9.16 17.34
N GLY A 299 -20.83 -7.83 17.49
CA GLY A 299 -21.74 -7.05 18.34
C GLY A 299 -23.23 -7.28 18.06
N PRO A 300 -23.71 -7.12 16.82
CA PRO A 300 -25.12 -7.35 16.46
C PRO A 300 -25.60 -8.78 16.72
N GLY A 301 -24.80 -9.80 16.35
CA GLY A 301 -25.16 -11.18 16.60
C GLY A 301 -25.13 -11.56 18.08
N LEU A 302 -24.20 -10.99 18.85
CA LEU A 302 -24.11 -11.17 20.29
C LEU A 302 -25.33 -10.53 20.99
N TYR A 303 -25.79 -9.38 20.53
CA TYR A 303 -27.05 -8.78 20.99
C TYR A 303 -28.22 -9.69 20.72
N VAL A 304 -28.40 -10.14 19.47
CA VAL A 304 -29.51 -11.04 19.09
C VAL A 304 -29.50 -12.34 19.92
N MET A 305 -28.34 -12.95 20.08
CA MET A 305 -28.16 -14.16 20.90
C MET A 305 -28.53 -13.91 22.36
N ALA A 306 -28.03 -12.82 22.95
CA ALA A 306 -28.27 -12.49 24.34
C ALA A 306 -29.77 -12.24 24.63
N VAL A 307 -30.47 -11.55 23.74
CA VAL A 307 -31.87 -11.22 23.93
C VAL A 307 -32.81 -12.41 23.67
N ALA A 308 -32.53 -13.17 22.60
CA ALA A 308 -33.43 -14.26 22.18
C ALA A 308 -33.18 -15.60 22.91
N PHE A 309 -31.92 -15.90 23.28
CA PHE A 309 -31.54 -17.23 23.78
C PHE A 309 -30.90 -17.24 25.17
N ALA A 310 -30.34 -16.14 25.65
CA ALA A 310 -29.61 -16.08 26.92
C ALA A 310 -29.91 -14.79 27.69
N PRO A 311 -31.20 -14.49 28.00
CA PRO A 311 -31.57 -13.25 28.68
C PRO A 311 -31.00 -13.13 30.11
N GLU A 312 -30.58 -14.25 30.69
CA GLU A 312 -29.94 -14.30 32.02
C GLU A 312 -28.56 -13.62 32.06
N ILE A 313 -27.89 -13.41 30.92
CA ILE A 313 -26.62 -12.70 30.83
C ILE A 313 -26.82 -11.19 31.00
N ILE A 314 -28.03 -10.69 30.72
CA ILE A 314 -28.36 -9.28 30.73
C ILE A 314 -28.79 -8.85 32.13
N PRO A 315 -28.23 -7.75 32.68
CA PRO A 315 -28.69 -7.22 33.98
C PRO A 315 -30.20 -6.94 33.97
N ILE A 316 -30.91 -7.36 35.03
CA ILE A 316 -32.39 -7.32 35.09
C ILE A 316 -32.98 -5.94 34.77
N GLN A 317 -32.31 -4.85 35.18
CA GLN A 317 -32.76 -3.49 34.91
C GLN A 317 -32.72 -3.14 33.42
N LEU A 318 -31.72 -3.68 32.68
CA LEU A 318 -31.60 -3.49 31.24
C LEU A 318 -32.55 -4.45 30.51
N LEU A 319 -32.65 -5.70 30.95
CA LEU A 319 -33.54 -6.70 30.37
C LEU A 319 -35.00 -6.25 30.36
N THR A 320 -35.48 -5.62 31.44
CA THR A 320 -36.85 -5.10 31.49
C THR A 320 -37.11 -3.96 30.49
N LYS A 321 -36.10 -3.14 30.20
CA LYS A 321 -36.21 -2.10 29.18
C LYS A 321 -36.16 -2.69 27.77
N LEU A 322 -35.30 -3.65 27.53
CA LEU A 322 -35.18 -4.35 26.24
C LEU A 322 -36.49 -5.09 25.92
N ALA A 323 -37.00 -5.89 26.87
CA ALA A 323 -38.25 -6.62 26.70
C ALA A 323 -39.47 -5.72 26.40
N ARG A 324 -39.54 -4.54 27.01
CA ARG A 324 -40.58 -3.55 26.66
C ARG A 324 -40.44 -2.99 25.26
N GLY A 325 -39.19 -2.73 24.81
CA GLY A 325 -38.91 -2.29 23.47
C GLY A 325 -39.29 -3.32 22.42
N GLU A 326 -38.95 -4.60 22.64
CA GLU A 326 -39.23 -5.67 21.72
C GLU A 326 -40.71 -6.04 21.67
N ALA A 327 -41.42 -5.99 22.81
CA ALA A 327 -42.88 -6.22 22.85
C ALA A 327 -43.66 -5.19 22.02
N ALA A 328 -43.08 -4.06 21.68
CA ALA A 328 -43.65 -3.02 20.84
C ALA A 328 -43.36 -3.19 19.34
N THR A 329 -42.46 -4.09 18.95
CA THR A 329 -42.06 -4.32 17.56
C THR A 329 -42.69 -5.58 16.96
N PRO A 330 -43.02 -5.58 15.65
CA PRO A 330 -43.71 -6.73 15.01
C PRO A 330 -42.73 -7.82 14.58
N LEU A 331 -41.41 -7.57 14.54
CA LEU A 331 -40.40 -8.49 14.04
C LEU A 331 -39.61 -9.13 15.19
N PRO A 332 -39.23 -10.42 15.07
CA PRO A 332 -38.31 -11.03 16.03
C PRO A 332 -36.93 -10.35 15.95
N PRO A 333 -36.13 -10.31 17.06
CA PRO A 333 -34.86 -9.56 17.15
C PRO A 333 -33.86 -9.84 16.03
N MET A 334 -33.79 -11.08 15.53
CA MET A 334 -32.91 -11.43 14.42
C MET A 334 -33.30 -10.73 13.12
N LEU A 335 -34.60 -10.80 12.75
CA LEU A 335 -35.07 -10.17 11.50
C LEU A 335 -35.00 -8.63 11.59
N GLU A 336 -35.32 -8.08 12.75
CA GLU A 336 -35.21 -6.67 13.02
C GLU A 336 -33.77 -6.18 12.83
N MET A 337 -32.79 -6.88 13.45
CA MET A 337 -31.37 -6.56 13.31
C MET A 337 -30.88 -6.67 11.87
N LEU A 338 -31.31 -7.71 11.13
CA LEU A 338 -30.97 -7.88 9.72
C LEU A 338 -31.53 -6.76 8.85
N CYS A 339 -32.82 -6.39 9.06
CA CYS A 339 -33.44 -5.29 8.30
C CYS A 339 -32.75 -3.96 8.57
N VAL A 340 -32.47 -3.63 9.84
CA VAL A 340 -31.78 -2.37 10.17
C VAL A 340 -30.37 -2.34 9.62
N THR A 341 -29.60 -3.45 9.75
CA THR A 341 -28.25 -3.52 9.19
C THR A 341 -28.28 -3.35 7.68
N LEU A 342 -29.20 -4.00 6.98
CA LEU A 342 -29.37 -3.86 5.53
C LEU A 342 -29.73 -2.41 5.14
N LEU A 343 -30.66 -1.77 5.86
CA LEU A 343 -31.04 -0.39 5.60
C LEU A 343 -29.83 0.57 5.78
N LEU A 344 -29.06 0.40 6.84
CA LEU A 344 -27.86 1.21 7.06
C LEU A 344 -26.84 1.03 5.94
N GLU A 345 -26.65 -0.21 5.42
CA GLU A 345 -25.78 -0.45 4.27
C GLU A 345 -26.30 0.19 2.98
N ILE A 346 -27.62 0.17 2.74
CA ILE A 346 -28.24 0.85 1.61
C ILE A 346 -28.03 2.37 1.70
N VAL A 347 -28.22 2.96 2.87
CA VAL A 347 -28.00 4.41 3.09
C VAL A 347 -26.54 4.78 2.83
N ARG A 348 -25.61 3.95 3.30
CA ARG A 348 -24.18 4.14 3.07
C ARG A 348 -23.84 4.03 1.58
N GLU A 349 -24.30 2.99 0.90
CA GLU A 349 -24.06 2.78 -0.53
C GLU A 349 -24.63 3.92 -1.38
N ALA A 350 -25.83 4.39 -1.04
CA ALA A 350 -26.43 5.56 -1.67
C ALA A 350 -25.59 6.82 -1.43
N GLY A 351 -25.05 6.99 -0.21
CA GLY A 351 -24.18 8.11 0.14
C GLY A 351 -22.87 8.13 -0.65
N LEU A 352 -22.27 6.96 -0.90
CA LEU A 352 -21.03 6.86 -1.70
C LEU A 352 -21.24 7.18 -3.19
N ARG A 353 -22.42 6.86 -3.73
CA ARG A 353 -22.74 7.09 -5.15
C ARG A 353 -23.37 8.45 -5.42
N ALA A 354 -23.84 9.15 -4.40
CA ALA A 354 -24.43 10.48 -4.55
C ALA A 354 -23.32 11.53 -4.87
N PRO A 355 -23.63 12.56 -5.68
CA PRO A 355 -22.72 13.68 -5.89
C PRO A 355 -22.32 14.31 -4.55
N GLN A 356 -21.04 14.69 -4.38
CA GLN A 356 -20.50 15.19 -3.11
C GLN A 356 -21.32 16.34 -2.49
N SER A 357 -21.90 17.21 -3.32
CA SER A 357 -22.75 18.32 -2.88
C SER A 357 -24.04 17.88 -2.16
N ILE A 358 -24.52 16.67 -2.40
CA ILE A 358 -25.78 16.14 -1.88
C ILE A 358 -25.53 14.99 -0.88
N SER A 359 -24.42 14.27 -1.02
CA SER A 359 -24.11 13.05 -0.28
C SER A 359 -24.22 13.22 1.24
N HIS A 360 -23.63 14.29 1.81
CA HIS A 360 -23.70 14.57 3.25
C HIS A 360 -25.14 14.81 3.71
N THR A 361 -25.92 15.54 2.92
CA THR A 361 -27.32 15.85 3.26
C THR A 361 -28.18 14.60 3.18
N VAL A 362 -28.05 13.81 2.12
CA VAL A 362 -28.82 12.56 1.94
C VAL A 362 -28.49 11.55 3.05
N SER A 363 -27.22 11.38 3.38
CA SER A 363 -26.80 10.46 4.44
C SER A 363 -27.32 10.91 5.81
N LEU A 364 -27.20 12.21 6.15
CA LEU A 364 -27.65 12.75 7.43
C LEU A 364 -29.16 12.69 7.56
N VAL A 365 -29.89 13.20 6.57
CA VAL A 365 -31.35 13.24 6.57
C VAL A 365 -31.94 11.84 6.48
N GLY A 366 -31.37 10.97 5.63
CA GLY A 366 -31.78 9.58 5.51
C GLY A 366 -31.62 8.81 6.82
N ALA A 367 -30.47 8.89 7.46
CA ALA A 367 -30.25 8.22 8.74
C ALA A 367 -31.14 8.75 9.86
N LEU A 368 -31.35 10.08 9.95
CA LEU A 368 -32.20 10.70 10.95
C LEU A 368 -33.68 10.33 10.74
N ILE A 369 -34.21 10.51 9.52
CA ILE A 369 -35.61 10.22 9.20
C ILE A 369 -35.89 8.73 9.38
N ILE A 370 -35.05 7.83 8.82
CA ILE A 370 -35.23 6.38 8.93
C ILE A 370 -35.18 5.96 10.40
N GLY A 371 -34.19 6.47 11.16
CA GLY A 371 -34.03 6.13 12.57
C GLY A 371 -35.21 6.63 13.42
N GLU A 372 -35.58 7.89 13.33
CA GLU A 372 -36.66 8.48 14.14
C GLU A 372 -38.05 7.96 13.76
N THR A 373 -38.34 7.85 12.46
CA THR A 373 -39.66 7.37 12.00
C THR A 373 -39.81 5.86 12.22
N ALA A 374 -38.80 5.04 12.01
CA ALA A 374 -38.89 3.60 12.23
C ALA A 374 -39.10 3.26 13.72
N VAL A 375 -38.44 3.99 14.61
CA VAL A 375 -38.60 3.85 16.06
C VAL A 375 -39.96 4.38 16.53
N SER A 376 -40.37 5.59 16.08
CA SER A 376 -41.66 6.18 16.47
C SER A 376 -42.86 5.40 15.94
N ALA A 377 -42.71 4.74 14.78
CA ALA A 377 -43.72 3.84 14.23
C ALA A 377 -43.74 2.46 14.90
N GLY A 378 -42.83 2.19 15.84
CA GLY A 378 -42.73 0.89 16.50
C GLY A 378 -42.30 -0.27 15.57
N ILE A 379 -41.66 0.03 14.44
CA ILE A 379 -41.15 -0.96 13.48
C ILE A 379 -39.82 -1.53 13.97
N VAL A 380 -39.01 -0.67 14.60
CA VAL A 380 -37.67 -0.99 15.09
C VAL A 380 -37.52 -0.53 16.54
N SER A 381 -36.92 -1.35 17.38
CA SER A 381 -36.60 -1.03 18.77
C SER A 381 -35.35 -0.13 18.85
N VAL A 382 -35.32 0.80 19.81
CA VAL A 382 -34.15 1.68 20.05
C VAL A 382 -32.87 0.92 20.29
N PRO A 383 -32.86 -0.18 21.07
CA PRO A 383 -31.63 -0.96 21.32
C PRO A 383 -31.04 -1.62 20.07
N VAL A 384 -31.90 -2.18 19.20
CA VAL A 384 -31.45 -2.79 17.93
C VAL A 384 -30.83 -1.74 17.03
N LEU A 385 -31.51 -0.58 16.86
CA LEU A 385 -30.97 0.51 16.06
C LEU A 385 -29.63 1.02 16.61
N THR A 386 -29.52 1.16 17.93
CA THR A 386 -28.29 1.63 18.58
C THR A 386 -27.14 0.65 18.36
N MET A 387 -27.38 -0.66 18.50
CA MET A 387 -26.35 -1.67 18.29
C MET A 387 -25.92 -1.78 16.82
N ALA A 388 -26.86 -1.73 15.88
CA ALA A 388 -26.57 -1.73 14.46
C ALA A 388 -25.76 -0.48 14.04
N ALA A 389 -26.14 0.70 14.53
CA ALA A 389 -25.43 1.95 14.29
C ALA A 389 -24.00 1.90 14.88
N ALA A 390 -23.84 1.43 16.12
CA ALA A 390 -22.53 1.28 16.75
C ALA A 390 -21.61 0.32 15.96
N ALA A 391 -22.14 -0.81 15.48
CA ALA A 391 -21.41 -1.76 14.67
C ALA A 391 -21.01 -1.17 13.29
N THR A 392 -21.90 -0.38 12.67
CA THR A 392 -21.61 0.29 11.39
C THR A 392 -20.54 1.36 11.55
N ILE A 393 -20.57 2.16 12.60
CA ILE A 393 -19.53 3.14 12.91
C ILE A 393 -18.21 2.43 13.23
N ALA A 394 -18.25 1.34 14.00
CA ALA A 394 -17.06 0.58 14.34
C ALA A 394 -16.34 -0.01 13.12
N THR A 395 -17.09 -0.35 12.05
CA THR A 395 -16.49 -0.82 10.78
C THR A 395 -15.59 0.24 10.13
N LEU A 396 -15.91 1.52 10.30
CA LEU A 396 -15.12 2.62 9.74
C LEU A 396 -13.77 2.82 10.45
N ALA A 397 -13.57 2.21 11.63
CA ALA A 397 -12.28 2.23 12.30
C ALA A 397 -11.21 1.36 11.61
N VAL A 398 -11.63 0.38 10.78
CA VAL A 398 -10.75 -0.51 10.01
C VAL A 398 -11.27 -0.61 8.56
N PRO A 399 -11.09 0.44 7.74
CA PRO A 399 -11.67 0.50 6.39
C PRO A 399 -11.17 -0.61 5.45
N SER A 400 -9.94 -1.07 5.65
CA SER A 400 -9.32 -2.12 4.83
C SER A 400 -10.00 -3.49 4.96
N LEU A 401 -10.73 -3.75 6.06
CA LEU A 401 -11.52 -4.96 6.30
C LEU A 401 -13.04 -4.71 6.20
N TYR A 402 -13.44 -3.64 5.52
CA TYR A 402 -14.85 -3.25 5.45
C TYR A 402 -15.75 -4.34 4.84
N GLU A 403 -15.38 -4.86 3.66
CA GLU A 403 -16.14 -5.88 2.94
C GLU A 403 -16.31 -7.16 3.79
N GLN A 404 -15.21 -7.61 4.40
CA GLN A 404 -15.19 -8.80 5.25
C GLN A 404 -16.05 -8.60 6.49
N SER A 405 -15.97 -7.43 7.12
CA SER A 405 -16.75 -7.11 8.33
C SER A 405 -18.24 -7.18 8.08
N ILE A 406 -18.71 -6.69 6.93
CA ILE A 406 -20.13 -6.76 6.57
C ILE A 406 -20.57 -8.22 6.37
N LEU A 407 -19.84 -8.98 5.54
CA LEU A 407 -20.20 -10.36 5.23
C LEU A 407 -20.22 -11.22 6.50
N PHE A 408 -19.19 -11.08 7.34
CA PHE A 408 -19.14 -11.78 8.61
C PHE A 408 -20.25 -11.34 9.56
N ARG A 409 -20.58 -10.06 9.65
CA ARG A 409 -21.68 -9.53 10.46
C ARG A 409 -23.01 -10.19 10.10
N PHE A 410 -23.37 -10.24 8.82
CA PHE A 410 -24.61 -10.90 8.37
C PHE A 410 -24.60 -12.38 8.71
N ALA A 411 -23.49 -13.10 8.50
CA ALA A 411 -23.36 -14.50 8.85
C ALA A 411 -23.49 -14.72 10.36
N VAL A 412 -22.86 -13.87 11.18
CA VAL A 412 -22.94 -13.96 12.65
C VAL A 412 -24.36 -13.70 13.14
N ILE A 413 -25.07 -12.69 12.61
CA ILE A 413 -26.48 -12.41 12.98
C ILE A 413 -27.36 -13.61 12.66
N LEU A 414 -27.22 -14.19 11.45
CA LEU A 414 -28.01 -15.35 11.03
C LEU A 414 -27.75 -16.58 11.90
N LEU A 415 -26.48 -16.93 12.10
CA LEU A 415 -26.13 -18.11 12.90
C LEU A 415 -26.49 -17.95 14.37
N ALA A 416 -26.23 -16.78 14.95
CA ALA A 416 -26.58 -16.47 16.33
C ALA A 416 -28.11 -16.42 16.54
N GLY A 417 -28.84 -15.86 15.57
CA GLY A 417 -30.29 -15.76 15.63
C GLY A 417 -31.04 -17.08 15.40
N CYS A 418 -30.45 -18.00 14.63
CA CYS A 418 -31.06 -19.33 14.41
C CYS A 418 -30.68 -20.35 15.50
N PHE A 419 -29.42 -20.33 15.98
CA PHE A 419 -28.89 -21.38 16.83
C PHE A 419 -28.43 -20.87 18.22
N GLY A 420 -28.58 -19.59 18.50
CA GLY A 420 -28.16 -19.00 19.78
C GLY A 420 -26.65 -19.09 20.04
N VAL A 421 -26.27 -19.47 21.27
CA VAL A 421 -24.86 -19.59 21.70
C VAL A 421 -24.03 -20.52 20.82
N PRO A 422 -24.51 -21.76 20.49
CA PRO A 422 -23.79 -22.61 19.53
C PRO A 422 -23.58 -21.98 18.16
N GLY A 423 -24.57 -21.24 17.64
CA GLY A 423 -24.46 -20.55 16.37
C GLY A 423 -23.40 -19.46 16.38
N LEU A 424 -23.35 -18.69 17.44
CA LEU A 424 -22.30 -17.65 17.62
C LEU A 424 -20.91 -18.29 17.70
N ALA A 425 -20.78 -19.40 18.45
CA ALA A 425 -19.53 -20.13 18.58
C ALA A 425 -19.07 -20.70 17.22
N CYS A 426 -19.99 -21.33 16.47
CA CYS A 426 -19.70 -21.84 15.13
C CYS A 426 -19.25 -20.69 14.17
N ALA A 427 -19.91 -19.54 14.20
CA ALA A 427 -19.52 -18.40 13.39
C ALA A 427 -18.10 -17.91 13.75
N ALA A 428 -17.81 -17.79 15.04
CA ALA A 428 -16.49 -17.38 15.51
C ALA A 428 -15.38 -18.37 15.10
N LEU A 429 -15.64 -19.67 15.27
CA LEU A 429 -14.71 -20.73 14.87
C LEU A 429 -14.49 -20.75 13.35
N THR A 430 -15.54 -20.54 12.55
CA THR A 430 -15.44 -20.49 11.09
C THR A 430 -14.58 -19.31 10.64
N ILE A 431 -14.82 -18.11 11.19
CA ILE A 431 -14.02 -16.92 10.88
C ILE A 431 -12.55 -17.13 11.28
N LEU A 432 -12.31 -17.70 12.46
CA LEU A 432 -10.96 -18.01 12.91
C LEU A 432 -10.28 -19.06 12.02
N ALA A 433 -10.98 -20.12 11.65
CA ALA A 433 -10.48 -21.16 10.74
C ALA A 433 -10.13 -20.58 9.36
N MET A 434 -10.95 -19.66 8.82
CA MET A 434 -10.66 -18.96 7.57
C MET A 434 -9.42 -18.08 7.68
N ALA A 435 -9.22 -17.40 8.81
CA ALA A 435 -8.04 -16.59 9.05
C ALA A 435 -6.77 -17.44 9.20
N CYS A 436 -6.84 -18.55 9.93
CA CYS A 436 -5.73 -19.50 10.11
C CYS A 436 -5.38 -20.28 8.84
N GLY A 437 -6.36 -20.56 7.99
CA GLY A 437 -6.16 -21.27 6.72
C GLY A 437 -5.78 -20.36 5.54
N SER A 438 -5.58 -19.07 5.77
CA SER A 438 -5.14 -18.14 4.75
C SER A 438 -3.61 -18.08 4.75
N GLU A 439 -3.00 -18.46 3.62
CA GLU A 439 -1.55 -18.47 3.45
C GLU A 439 -1.16 -17.65 2.20
N PRO A 440 -1.21 -16.31 2.26
CA PRO A 440 -0.83 -15.49 1.12
C PRO A 440 0.66 -15.72 0.76
N PHE A 441 0.90 -16.29 -0.41
CA PHE A 441 2.25 -16.60 -0.91
C PHE A 441 3.11 -17.50 -0.01
N GLY A 442 2.47 -18.41 0.74
CA GLY A 442 3.17 -19.34 1.65
C GLY A 442 3.47 -18.79 3.03
N TYR A 443 2.99 -17.60 3.36
CA TYR A 443 3.12 -17.00 4.69
C TYR A 443 1.80 -17.08 5.46
N ASP A 444 1.87 -17.31 6.76
CA ASP A 444 0.70 -17.31 7.63
C ASP A 444 0.04 -15.92 7.67
N TYR A 445 -1.24 -15.82 7.31
CA TYR A 445 -1.98 -14.54 7.28
C TYR A 445 -2.05 -13.86 8.65
N LEU A 446 -2.10 -14.65 9.74
CA LEU A 446 -2.14 -14.15 11.12
C LEU A 446 -0.77 -13.72 11.66
N TYR A 447 0.30 -13.87 10.89
CA TYR A 447 1.60 -13.32 11.28
C TYR A 447 1.53 -11.78 11.43
N PRO A 448 2.19 -11.13 12.39
CA PRO A 448 2.97 -11.67 13.51
C PRO A 448 2.14 -12.01 14.77
N LEU A 449 0.82 -12.04 14.72
CA LEU A 449 -0.04 -12.30 15.88
C LEU A 449 0.07 -13.76 16.34
N LEU A 450 0.20 -14.68 15.40
CA LEU A 450 0.42 -16.10 15.64
C LEU A 450 1.62 -16.60 14.81
N PRO A 451 2.51 -17.43 15.38
CA PRO A 451 2.56 -17.85 16.78
C PRO A 451 2.93 -16.71 17.74
N LEU A 452 2.32 -16.71 18.94
CA LEU A 452 2.54 -15.70 19.96
C LEU A 452 4.00 -15.70 20.43
N GLY A 453 4.80 -14.81 19.88
CA GLY A 453 6.20 -14.61 20.24
C GLY A 453 6.46 -13.22 20.82
N ARG A 454 7.65 -12.98 21.38
CA ARG A 454 8.04 -11.65 21.86
C ARG A 454 8.14 -10.62 20.74
N ALA A 455 8.41 -11.06 19.52
CA ALA A 455 8.41 -10.22 18.32
C ALA A 455 6.97 -9.81 17.93
N SER A 456 6.01 -10.73 18.00
CA SER A 456 4.59 -10.54 17.66
C SER A 456 3.92 -9.43 18.47
N VAL A 457 4.30 -9.27 19.74
CA VAL A 457 3.74 -8.25 20.62
C VAL A 457 4.37 -6.87 20.38
N ARG A 458 5.53 -6.80 19.70
CA ARG A 458 6.28 -5.53 19.55
C ARG A 458 5.61 -4.53 18.63
N ASP A 459 4.98 -4.98 17.57
CA ASP A 459 4.30 -4.10 16.61
C ASP A 459 2.93 -4.62 16.13
N GLY A 460 2.52 -5.85 16.43
CA GLY A 460 1.21 -6.38 16.09
C GLY A 460 0.08 -5.77 16.93
N PHE A 461 0.04 -6.04 18.24
CA PHE A 461 -0.99 -5.53 19.14
C PHE A 461 -0.68 -4.14 19.69
N VAL A 462 0.57 -3.87 20.04
CA VAL A 462 0.99 -2.62 20.67
C VAL A 462 2.26 -2.14 20.01
N ARG A 463 2.26 -0.89 19.55
CA ARG A 463 3.45 -0.28 18.97
C ARG A 463 4.54 -0.10 20.03
N SER A 464 5.74 -0.64 19.76
CA SER A 464 6.93 -0.42 20.59
C SER A 464 7.59 0.95 20.32
N ILE A 465 8.51 1.37 21.21
CA ILE A 465 9.30 2.59 21.04
C ILE A 465 10.27 2.43 19.88
N TRP A 466 10.54 3.51 19.14
CA TRP A 466 11.44 3.52 17.98
C TRP A 466 12.80 2.84 18.20
N SER A 467 13.40 3.02 19.38
CA SER A 467 14.69 2.38 19.72
C SER A 467 14.65 0.85 19.75
N ARG A 468 13.46 0.25 19.91
CA ARG A 468 13.25 -1.20 19.84
C ARG A 468 12.84 -1.64 18.43
N LEU A 469 12.00 -0.86 17.75
CA LEU A 469 11.59 -1.13 16.35
C LEU A 469 12.79 -1.10 15.41
N ALA A 470 13.65 -0.10 15.51
CA ALA A 470 14.84 0.04 14.68
C ALA A 470 15.85 -1.11 14.79
N ARG A 471 15.81 -1.88 15.89
CA ARG A 471 16.69 -3.05 16.11
C ARG A 471 16.10 -4.37 15.64
N SER A 472 14.81 -4.39 15.34
CA SER A 472 14.07 -5.59 14.97
C SER A 472 13.51 -5.46 13.55
N GLY A 473 14.31 -5.06 12.56
CA GLY A 473 13.83 -5.02 11.17
C GLY A 473 13.25 -6.39 10.81
N GLU A 474 11.93 -6.54 10.92
CA GLU A 474 11.21 -7.75 10.53
C GLU A 474 11.13 -7.71 9.00
N VAL A 475 12.02 -8.44 8.35
CA VAL A 475 12.02 -8.64 6.90
C VAL A 475 11.33 -9.97 6.62
N ILE A 476 10.36 -9.96 5.71
CA ILE A 476 9.72 -11.18 5.22
C ILE A 476 10.81 -12.08 4.62
N GLY A 477 10.84 -13.34 5.01
CA GLY A 477 11.86 -14.31 4.56
C GLY A 477 13.05 -14.52 5.51
N GLN A 478 13.19 -13.73 6.59
CA GLN A 478 14.18 -14.02 7.64
C GLN A 478 13.63 -14.96 8.75
N HIS A 479 12.40 -15.43 8.62
CA HIS A 479 11.70 -16.22 9.63
C HIS A 479 11.71 -17.74 9.38
N GLU A 480 12.45 -18.23 8.40
CA GLU A 480 12.64 -19.68 8.17
C GLU A 480 13.79 -20.30 8.96
N ALA A 481 14.27 -19.65 10.02
CA ALA A 481 15.33 -20.20 10.88
C ALA A 481 14.87 -20.37 12.34
#